data_7535173fecf066a62bbc65da805c1563
#
_entry.id   7535173fecf066a62bbc65da805c1563
#
_cell.length_a   1.000
_cell.length_b   1.000
_cell.length_c   1.000
_cell.angle_alpha   90.00
_cell.angle_beta   90.00
_cell.angle_gamma   90.00
#
_symmetry.space_group_name_H-M   'P 1'
#
loop_
_entity.id
_entity.type
_entity.pdbx_description
1 polymer ?
#
loop_
_entity_poly.entity_id
_entity_poly.type
_entity_poly.pdbx_seq_one_letter_code
_entity_poly.pdbx_strand_id
1 'polypeptide(L)'
;MVLNTTQSIVAFFENVTLSTTTTPFSANTFQILILTIAAVGLLANATVLSIVASNKDARKKTTSILIMNQLTQDMLSCALITTSHSIQLASGYLSGLWGTINCFLFISDTVPFITLIGSVSSLVLITFERYVKIVHSIAHRKYFKPWMMWVGIVFTWINGLLLNITEFWTTQVGDGVCQSFAFWPNSVVQVCVRI
;
A
#
# COMPACT_ATOMS: atom_id res chain seq x y z
N MET A 1 1.33 36.40 19.74
CA MET A 1 2.67 35.86 19.40
C MET A 1 2.58 34.45 18.76
N VAL A 2 1.70 33.59 19.21
CA VAL A 2 1.52 32.21 18.66
C VAL A 2 0.99 32.20 17.21
N LEU A 3 0.10 33.11 16.84
CA LEU A 3 -0.49 33.20 15.48
C LEU A 3 0.54 33.54 14.38
N ASN A 4 1.60 34.28 14.72
CA ASN A 4 2.63 34.66 13.75
C ASN A 4 3.57 33.49 13.41
N THR A 5 3.78 32.58 14.37
CA THR A 5 4.66 31.42 14.19
C THR A 5 4.01 30.37 13.27
N THR A 6 2.70 30.19 13.38
CA THR A 6 1.94 29.26 12.52
C THR A 6 1.89 29.71 11.06
N GLN A 7 1.71 31.02 10.83
CA GLN A 7 1.78 31.59 9.48
C GLN A 7 3.20 31.49 8.87
N SER A 8 4.24 31.66 9.68
CA SER A 8 5.63 31.49 9.21
C SER A 8 5.95 30.04 8.86
N ILE A 9 5.39 29.08 9.61
CA ILE A 9 5.58 27.65 9.34
C ILE A 9 4.82 27.24 8.05
N VAL A 10 3.60 27.72 7.87
CA VAL A 10 2.81 27.46 6.65
C VAL A 10 3.51 28.05 5.42
N ALA A 11 3.98 29.31 5.51
CA ALA A 11 4.74 29.95 4.43
C ALA A 11 6.08 29.26 4.15
N PHE A 12 6.74 28.69 5.18
CA PHE A 12 7.94 27.89 4.99
C PHE A 12 7.64 26.59 4.23
N PHE A 13 6.56 25.87 4.60
CA PHE A 13 6.14 24.67 3.87
C PHE A 13 5.67 24.97 2.45
N GLU A 14 4.94 26.08 2.21
CA GLU A 14 4.60 26.52 0.86
C GLU A 14 5.85 26.85 0.03
N ASN A 15 6.84 27.53 0.58
CA ASN A 15 8.09 27.81 -0.12
C ASN A 15 8.96 26.56 -0.34
N VAL A 16 8.94 25.58 0.57
CA VAL A 16 9.62 24.28 0.39
C VAL A 16 8.93 23.46 -0.70
N THR A 17 7.60 23.42 -0.74
CA THR A 17 6.87 22.79 -1.85
C THR A 17 7.04 23.52 -3.17
N LEU A 18 7.13 24.84 -3.18
CA LEU A 18 7.37 25.62 -4.39
C LEU A 18 8.80 25.50 -4.91
N SER A 19 9.80 25.35 -4.03
CA SER A 19 11.20 25.15 -4.44
C SER A 19 11.53 23.73 -4.91
N THR A 20 10.68 22.74 -4.59
CA THR A 20 10.77 21.39 -5.16
C THR A 20 10.20 21.31 -6.59
N THR A 21 9.50 22.35 -7.07
CA THR A 21 8.95 22.41 -8.42
C THR A 21 9.91 22.95 -9.49
N THR A 22 11.18 23.16 -9.19
CA THR A 22 12.17 23.72 -10.15
C THR A 22 12.92 22.69 -11.00
N THR A 23 12.60 21.40 -10.90
CA THR A 23 12.85 20.48 -12.01
C THR A 23 11.51 19.93 -12.47
N PRO A 24 11.08 20.10 -13.73
CA PRO A 24 9.90 19.42 -14.23
C PRO A 24 10.24 17.93 -14.36
N PHE A 25 10.21 17.22 -13.25
CA PHE A 25 10.11 15.76 -13.28
C PHE A 25 8.74 15.51 -13.91
N SER A 26 8.74 15.31 -15.22
CA SER A 26 7.53 15.18 -16.02
C SER A 26 6.67 14.09 -15.34
N ALA A 27 5.35 14.34 -15.21
CA ALA A 27 4.40 13.35 -14.67
C ALA A 27 4.61 11.97 -15.33
N ASN A 28 4.95 11.95 -16.61
CA ASN A 28 5.29 10.73 -17.35
C ASN A 28 6.55 10.04 -16.82
N THR A 29 7.58 10.79 -16.43
CA THR A 29 8.82 10.20 -15.88
C THR A 29 8.55 9.53 -14.53
N PHE A 30 7.73 10.15 -13.69
CA PHE A 30 7.31 9.59 -12.40
C PHE A 30 6.51 8.29 -12.58
N GLN A 31 5.55 8.27 -13.51
CA GLN A 31 4.78 7.06 -13.82
C GLN A 31 5.65 5.93 -14.37
N ILE A 32 6.59 6.24 -15.28
CA ILE A 32 7.54 5.25 -15.81
C ILE A 32 8.38 4.65 -14.70
N LEU A 33 8.85 5.48 -13.75
CA LEU A 33 9.64 5.02 -12.61
C LEU A 33 8.83 4.06 -11.72
N ILE A 34 7.59 4.40 -11.36
CA ILE A 34 6.70 3.53 -10.58
C ILE A 34 6.47 2.21 -11.30
N LEU A 35 6.12 2.24 -12.58
CA LEU A 35 5.90 1.02 -13.37
C LEU A 35 7.15 0.14 -13.45
N THR A 36 8.32 0.74 -13.58
CA THR A 36 9.60 0.00 -13.62
C THR A 36 9.86 -0.68 -12.28
N ILE A 37 9.70 0.04 -11.16
CA ILE A 37 9.88 -0.50 -9.82
C ILE A 37 8.87 -1.63 -9.55
N ALA A 38 7.61 -1.43 -9.92
CA ALA A 38 6.57 -2.43 -9.75
C ALA A 38 6.84 -3.70 -10.56
N ALA A 39 7.29 -3.56 -11.82
CA ALA A 39 7.65 -4.71 -12.66
C ALA A 39 8.83 -5.50 -12.09
N VAL A 40 9.90 -4.82 -11.65
CA VAL A 40 11.05 -5.46 -11.01
C VAL A 40 10.62 -6.15 -9.70
N GLY A 41 9.81 -5.48 -8.88
CA GLY A 41 9.25 -6.04 -7.65
C GLY A 41 8.42 -7.29 -7.90
N LEU A 42 7.55 -7.27 -8.91
CA LEU A 42 6.73 -8.42 -9.30
C LEU A 42 7.60 -9.62 -9.67
N LEU A 43 8.61 -9.43 -10.52
CA LEU A 43 9.53 -10.50 -10.95
C LEU A 43 10.35 -11.06 -9.78
N ALA A 44 10.89 -10.19 -8.93
CA ALA A 44 11.68 -10.60 -7.78
C ALA A 44 10.85 -11.42 -6.78
N ASN A 45 9.68 -10.93 -6.38
CA ASN A 45 8.80 -11.63 -5.44
C ASN A 45 8.27 -12.95 -6.03
N ALA A 46 7.92 -12.98 -7.33
CA ALA A 46 7.50 -14.20 -8.02
C ALA A 46 8.61 -15.27 -8.02
N THR A 47 9.85 -14.87 -8.28
CA THR A 47 11.01 -15.77 -8.30
C THR A 47 11.23 -16.38 -6.90
N VAL A 48 11.27 -15.56 -5.86
CA VAL A 48 11.46 -16.04 -4.49
C VAL A 48 10.30 -16.92 -4.04
N LEU A 49 9.05 -16.52 -4.34
CA LEU A 49 7.87 -17.32 -4.03
C LEU A 49 7.93 -18.70 -4.70
N SER A 50 8.33 -18.76 -5.97
CA SER A 50 8.47 -20.01 -6.71
C SER A 50 9.50 -20.94 -6.07
N ILE A 51 10.65 -20.40 -5.65
CA ILE A 51 11.70 -21.17 -4.98
C ILE A 51 11.21 -21.73 -3.64
N VAL A 52 10.57 -20.88 -2.81
CA VAL A 52 10.07 -21.29 -1.50
C VAL A 52 8.93 -22.31 -1.65
N ALA A 53 8.04 -22.11 -2.61
CA ALA A 53 6.90 -22.99 -2.87
C ALA A 53 7.32 -24.36 -3.42
N SER A 54 8.43 -24.43 -4.16
CA SER A 54 8.96 -25.69 -4.71
C SER A 54 9.61 -26.56 -3.63
N ASN A 55 10.07 -26.00 -2.54
CA ASN A 55 10.71 -26.72 -1.45
C ASN A 55 9.65 -27.27 -0.46
N LYS A 56 9.41 -28.59 -0.53
CA LYS A 56 8.40 -29.28 0.30
C LYS A 56 8.66 -29.15 1.81
N ASP A 57 9.92 -29.13 2.24
CA ASP A 57 10.28 -29.01 3.65
C ASP A 57 10.17 -27.57 4.15
N ALA A 58 10.43 -26.60 3.30
CA ALA A 58 10.23 -25.19 3.62
C ALA A 58 8.74 -24.89 3.84
N ARG A 59 7.83 -25.40 3.01
CA ARG A 59 6.39 -25.17 3.12
C ARG A 59 5.75 -25.63 4.44
N LYS A 60 6.38 -26.57 5.14
CA LYS A 60 5.89 -27.08 6.43
C LYS A 60 6.27 -26.18 7.62
N LYS A 61 7.24 -25.30 7.43
CA LYS A 61 7.71 -24.40 8.50
C LYS A 61 6.82 -23.17 8.63
N THR A 62 6.40 -22.84 9.84
CA THR A 62 5.56 -21.69 10.16
C THR A 62 6.11 -20.37 9.56
N THR A 63 7.38 -20.10 9.77
CA THR A 63 8.06 -18.91 9.24
C THR A 63 7.99 -18.85 7.70
N SER A 64 8.11 -19.99 7.02
CA SER A 64 8.02 -20.03 5.55
C SER A 64 6.63 -19.72 5.03
N ILE A 65 5.59 -20.14 5.75
CA ILE A 65 4.20 -19.81 5.38
C ILE A 65 3.96 -18.31 5.53
N LEU A 66 4.47 -17.68 6.58
CA LEU A 66 4.40 -16.23 6.75
C LEU A 66 5.14 -15.48 5.64
N ILE A 67 6.33 -15.96 5.26
CA ILE A 67 7.12 -15.39 4.14
C ILE A 67 6.35 -15.55 2.82
N MET A 68 5.73 -16.71 2.56
CA MET A 68 4.92 -16.92 1.36
C MET A 68 3.71 -15.97 1.32
N ASN A 69 3.03 -15.74 2.44
CA ASN A 69 1.97 -14.76 2.54
C ASN A 69 2.48 -13.35 2.21
N GLN A 70 3.63 -12.96 2.78
CA GLN A 70 4.29 -11.68 2.49
C GLN A 70 4.57 -11.51 1.00
N LEU A 71 5.27 -12.48 0.39
CA LEU A 71 5.59 -12.44 -1.04
C LEU A 71 4.36 -12.38 -1.93
N THR A 72 3.28 -13.06 -1.53
CA THR A 72 1.99 -13.01 -2.24
C THR A 72 1.36 -11.62 -2.17
N GLN A 73 1.39 -10.98 -1.00
CA GLN A 73 0.90 -9.60 -0.83
C GLN A 73 1.74 -8.60 -1.65
N ASP A 74 3.07 -8.74 -1.66
CA ASP A 74 3.97 -7.89 -2.44
C ASP A 74 3.73 -8.06 -3.95
N MET A 75 3.59 -9.29 -4.44
CA MET A 75 3.25 -9.56 -5.83
C MET A 75 1.90 -8.94 -6.21
N LEU A 76 0.90 -9.11 -5.36
CA LEU A 76 -0.43 -8.56 -5.59
C LEU A 76 -0.40 -7.03 -5.62
N SER A 77 0.34 -6.39 -4.69
CA SER A 77 0.54 -4.94 -4.68
C SER A 77 1.19 -4.45 -5.99
N CYS A 78 2.28 -5.08 -6.40
CA CYS A 78 2.98 -4.71 -7.64
C CYS A 78 2.09 -4.88 -8.88
N ALA A 79 1.32 -5.96 -8.97
CA ALA A 79 0.39 -6.21 -10.07
C ALA A 79 -0.75 -5.18 -10.09
N LEU A 80 -1.31 -4.84 -8.93
CA LEU A 80 -2.37 -3.86 -8.80
C LEU A 80 -1.89 -2.45 -9.11
N ILE A 81 -0.71 -2.04 -8.64
CA ILE A 81 -0.08 -0.75 -8.97
C ILE A 81 0.15 -0.65 -10.49
N THR A 82 0.70 -1.69 -11.09
CA THR A 82 0.92 -1.72 -12.55
C THR A 82 -0.40 -1.58 -13.32
N THR A 83 -1.45 -2.29 -12.89
CA THR A 83 -2.78 -2.23 -13.51
C THR A 83 -3.42 -0.85 -13.32
N SER A 84 -3.37 -0.29 -12.11
CA SER A 84 -3.90 1.03 -11.76
C SER A 84 -3.28 2.12 -12.63
N HIS A 85 -1.96 2.20 -12.68
CA HIS A 85 -1.26 3.19 -13.50
C HIS A 85 -1.45 2.98 -15.01
N SER A 86 -1.59 1.74 -15.48
CA SER A 86 -1.90 1.45 -16.88
C SER A 86 -3.31 1.91 -17.25
N ILE A 87 -4.28 1.74 -16.36
CA ILE A 87 -5.65 2.24 -16.55
C ILE A 87 -5.66 3.77 -16.55
N GLN A 88 -4.94 4.42 -15.63
CA GLN A 88 -4.83 5.89 -15.59
C GLN A 88 -4.26 6.45 -16.89
N LEU A 89 -3.25 5.80 -17.49
CA LEU A 89 -2.68 6.20 -18.78
C LEU A 89 -3.65 5.99 -19.96
N ALA A 90 -4.48 4.95 -19.91
CA ALA A 90 -5.40 4.60 -20.97
C ALA A 90 -6.76 5.28 -20.86
N SER A 91 -7.20 5.65 -19.66
CA SER A 91 -8.52 6.22 -19.41
C SER A 91 -8.53 7.71 -19.72
N GLY A 92 -9.32 8.09 -20.74
CA GLY A 92 -9.65 9.47 -21.01
C GLY A 92 -10.80 9.93 -20.09
N TYR A 93 -12.04 9.88 -20.59
CA TYR A 93 -13.23 10.32 -19.85
C TYR A 93 -13.91 9.15 -19.15
N LEU A 94 -14.09 9.27 -17.82
CA LEU A 94 -14.77 8.28 -17.00
C LEU A 94 -16.29 8.49 -17.05
N SER A 95 -17.02 7.58 -17.68
CA SER A 95 -18.46 7.65 -17.78
C SER A 95 -19.17 6.37 -17.33
N GLY A 96 -20.36 6.53 -16.75
CA GLY A 96 -21.23 5.44 -16.35
C GLY A 96 -20.70 4.59 -15.18
N LEU A 97 -21.36 3.48 -14.94
CA LEU A 97 -21.06 2.56 -13.83
C LEU A 97 -19.62 2.02 -13.90
N TRP A 98 -19.13 1.72 -15.10
CA TRP A 98 -17.77 1.21 -15.32
C TRP A 98 -16.69 2.24 -14.94
N GLY A 99 -16.90 3.51 -15.29
CA GLY A 99 -16.02 4.60 -14.87
C GLY A 99 -15.98 4.76 -13.35
N THR A 100 -17.13 4.65 -12.69
CA THR A 100 -17.23 4.71 -11.22
C THR A 100 -16.47 3.56 -10.56
N ILE A 101 -16.62 2.32 -11.04
CA ILE A 101 -15.92 1.16 -10.50
C ILE A 101 -14.40 1.31 -10.67
N ASN A 102 -13.94 1.74 -11.85
CA ASN A 102 -12.51 1.96 -12.09
C ASN A 102 -11.96 3.08 -11.20
N CYS A 103 -12.72 4.16 -10.98
CA CYS A 103 -12.34 5.23 -10.07
C CYS A 103 -12.11 4.68 -8.66
N PHE A 104 -13.08 3.95 -8.11
CA PHE A 104 -13.00 3.44 -6.74
C PHE A 104 -11.92 2.39 -6.52
N LEU A 105 -11.72 1.47 -7.47
CA LEU A 105 -10.84 0.32 -7.26
C LEU A 105 -9.39 0.62 -7.69
N PHE A 106 -9.21 1.32 -8.78
CA PHE A 106 -7.90 1.46 -9.42
C PHE A 106 -7.37 2.88 -9.44
N ILE A 107 -8.18 3.86 -9.82
CA ILE A 107 -7.68 5.24 -10.01
C ILE A 107 -7.43 5.93 -8.67
N SER A 108 -8.21 5.62 -7.63
CA SER A 108 -7.98 6.08 -6.26
C SER A 108 -6.84 5.36 -5.53
N ASP A 109 -6.24 4.35 -6.18
CA ASP A 109 -5.19 3.48 -5.59
C ASP A 109 -5.61 2.73 -4.30
N THR A 110 -6.91 2.70 -3.97
CA THR A 110 -7.43 2.07 -2.74
C THR A 110 -7.03 0.60 -2.63
N VAL A 111 -7.23 -0.19 -3.71
CA VAL A 111 -6.92 -1.63 -3.69
C VAL A 111 -5.41 -1.90 -3.64
N PRO A 112 -4.55 -1.21 -4.40
CA PRO A 112 -3.10 -1.25 -4.19
C PRO A 112 -2.66 -0.95 -2.76
N PHE A 113 -3.20 0.10 -2.14
CA PHE A 113 -2.84 0.47 -0.77
C PHE A 113 -3.28 -0.57 0.28
N ILE A 114 -4.43 -1.22 0.12
CA ILE A 114 -4.87 -2.31 1.01
C ILE A 114 -3.82 -3.42 1.05
N THR A 115 -3.32 -3.85 -0.10
CA THR A 115 -2.31 -4.91 -0.18
C THR A 115 -0.95 -4.46 0.31
N LEU A 116 -0.56 -3.22 0.06
CA LEU A 116 0.68 -2.63 0.53
C LEU A 116 0.72 -2.55 2.07
N ILE A 117 -0.34 -2.06 2.71
CA ILE A 117 -0.44 -2.01 4.18
C ILE A 117 -0.51 -3.41 4.78
N GLY A 118 -1.20 -4.34 4.12
CA GLY A 118 -1.20 -5.76 4.49
C GLY A 118 0.21 -6.34 4.48
N SER A 119 1.00 -6.03 3.45
CA SER A 119 2.40 -6.44 3.32
C SER A 119 3.26 -5.89 4.47
N VAL A 120 3.19 -4.60 4.77
CA VAL A 120 3.91 -3.99 5.90
C VAL A 120 3.52 -4.67 7.23
N SER A 121 2.22 -4.91 7.45
CA SER A 121 1.72 -5.61 8.63
C SER A 121 2.25 -7.05 8.72
N SER A 122 2.39 -7.72 7.58
CA SER A 122 2.98 -9.06 7.47
C SER A 122 4.46 -9.08 7.86
N LEU A 123 5.25 -8.06 7.46
CA LEU A 123 6.65 -7.90 7.88
C LEU A 123 6.77 -7.76 9.40
N VAL A 124 5.90 -6.96 10.01
CA VAL A 124 5.84 -6.82 11.48
C VAL A 124 5.54 -8.17 12.13
N LEU A 125 4.58 -8.92 11.60
CA LEU A 125 4.22 -10.24 12.12
C LEU A 125 5.37 -11.24 12.02
N ILE A 126 6.10 -11.27 10.90
CA ILE A 126 7.29 -12.13 10.70
C ILE A 126 8.38 -11.75 11.69
N THR A 127 8.63 -10.46 11.88
CA THR A 127 9.64 -9.95 12.81
C THR A 127 9.28 -10.34 14.24
N PHE A 128 8.01 -10.20 14.63
CA PHE A 128 7.50 -10.60 15.94
C PHE A 128 7.63 -12.12 16.16
N GLU A 129 7.25 -12.95 15.20
CA GLU A 129 7.43 -14.42 15.28
C GLU A 129 8.88 -14.78 15.49
N ARG A 130 9.79 -14.18 14.73
CA ARG A 130 11.24 -14.43 14.87
C ARG A 130 11.78 -13.97 16.23
N TYR A 131 11.35 -12.80 16.71
CA TYR A 131 11.72 -12.30 18.04
C TYR A 131 11.30 -13.26 19.14
N VAL A 132 10.05 -13.68 19.17
CA VAL A 132 9.53 -14.61 20.18
C VAL A 132 10.27 -15.97 20.11
N LYS A 133 10.57 -16.44 18.91
CA LYS A 133 11.27 -17.70 18.68
C LYS A 133 12.72 -17.68 19.20
N ILE A 134 13.42 -16.55 19.11
CA ILE A 134 14.81 -16.42 19.54
C ILE A 134 14.89 -16.10 21.03
N VAL A 135 14.17 -15.07 21.47
CA VAL A 135 14.27 -14.55 22.85
C VAL A 135 13.49 -15.42 23.84
N HIS A 136 12.33 -15.90 23.44
CA HIS A 136 11.43 -16.70 24.27
C HIS A 136 11.20 -18.10 23.71
N SER A 137 12.28 -18.82 23.39
CA SER A 137 12.22 -20.11 22.71
C SER A 137 11.37 -21.17 23.45
N ILE A 138 11.40 -21.18 24.79
CA ILE A 138 10.59 -22.09 25.61
C ILE A 138 9.11 -21.72 25.54
N ALA A 139 8.80 -20.44 25.65
CA ALA A 139 7.43 -19.94 25.54
C ALA A 139 6.86 -20.15 24.13
N HIS A 140 7.66 -19.88 23.09
CA HIS A 140 7.29 -20.16 21.71
C HIS A 140 6.91 -21.62 21.51
N ARG A 141 7.72 -22.54 21.98
CA ARG A 141 7.49 -23.99 21.83
C ARG A 141 6.22 -24.45 22.59
N LYS A 142 5.88 -23.82 23.71
CA LYS A 142 4.73 -24.16 24.54
C LYS A 142 3.42 -23.55 24.08
N TYR A 143 3.44 -22.28 23.63
CA TYR A 143 2.24 -21.47 23.39
C TYR A 143 1.96 -21.19 21.92
N PHE A 144 2.99 -21.16 21.06
CA PHE A 144 2.84 -20.82 19.67
C PHE A 144 2.26 -22.01 18.88
N LYS A 145 0.94 -21.98 18.68
CA LYS A 145 0.22 -23.02 17.93
C LYS A 145 0.07 -22.64 16.46
N PRO A 146 -0.01 -23.60 15.52
CA PRO A 146 -0.16 -23.31 14.08
C PRO A 146 -1.34 -22.43 13.71
N TRP A 147 -2.45 -22.51 14.47
CA TRP A 147 -3.62 -21.68 14.19
C TRP A 147 -3.38 -20.18 14.46
N MET A 148 -2.49 -19.83 15.41
CA MET A 148 -2.14 -18.43 15.70
C MET A 148 -1.51 -17.74 14.49
N MET A 149 -0.75 -18.49 13.71
CA MET A 149 -0.18 -18.01 12.44
C MET A 149 -1.29 -17.63 11.46
N TRP A 150 -2.32 -18.46 11.31
CA TRP A 150 -3.45 -18.16 10.43
C TRP A 150 -4.24 -16.95 10.90
N VAL A 151 -4.46 -16.80 12.20
CA VAL A 151 -5.04 -15.60 12.78
C VAL A 151 -4.21 -14.37 12.47
N GLY A 152 -2.88 -14.47 12.60
CA GLY A 152 -1.96 -13.39 12.22
C GLY A 152 -2.07 -13.01 10.75
N ILE A 153 -2.12 -13.99 9.83
CA ILE A 153 -2.31 -13.75 8.40
C ILE A 153 -3.64 -13.03 8.13
N VAL A 154 -4.74 -13.53 8.68
CA VAL A 154 -6.06 -12.89 8.53
C VAL A 154 -6.04 -11.46 9.08
N PHE A 155 -5.37 -11.25 10.22
CA PHE A 155 -5.21 -9.91 10.80
C PHE A 155 -4.48 -8.95 9.85
N THR A 156 -3.44 -9.37 9.13
CA THR A 156 -2.72 -8.49 8.19
C THR A 156 -3.62 -8.02 7.05
N TRP A 157 -4.50 -8.88 6.53
CA TRP A 157 -5.47 -8.53 5.50
C TRP A 157 -6.57 -7.60 6.01
N ILE A 158 -7.11 -7.89 7.21
CA ILE A 158 -8.13 -7.04 7.85
C ILE A 158 -7.55 -5.65 8.15
N ASN A 159 -6.30 -5.59 8.64
CA ASN A 159 -5.63 -4.32 8.92
C ASN A 159 -5.50 -3.44 7.66
N GLY A 160 -5.12 -4.04 6.53
CA GLY A 160 -5.09 -3.35 5.25
C GLY A 160 -6.44 -2.76 4.85
N LEU A 161 -7.52 -3.53 5.02
CA LEU A 161 -8.90 -3.08 4.75
C LEU A 161 -9.33 -1.94 5.69
N LEU A 162 -9.12 -2.10 6.99
CA LEU A 162 -9.56 -1.13 8.00
C LEU A 162 -8.89 0.23 7.84
N LEU A 163 -7.58 0.26 7.55
CA LEU A 163 -6.85 1.52 7.40
C LEU A 163 -7.19 2.25 6.10
N ASN A 164 -7.68 1.54 5.09
CA ASN A 164 -8.09 2.15 3.82
C ASN A 164 -9.62 2.34 3.67
N ILE A 165 -10.40 2.03 4.70
CA ILE A 165 -11.87 2.18 4.62
C ILE A 165 -12.30 3.64 4.39
N THR A 166 -11.52 4.60 4.84
CA THR A 166 -11.77 6.03 4.66
C THR A 166 -11.69 6.46 3.20
N GLU A 167 -10.82 5.84 2.40
CA GLU A 167 -10.71 6.10 0.97
C GLU A 167 -12.00 5.79 0.23
N PHE A 168 -12.68 4.71 0.62
CA PHE A 168 -13.97 4.32 0.04
C PHE A 168 -15.05 5.39 0.20
N TRP A 169 -15.03 6.12 1.33
CA TRP A 169 -16.04 7.14 1.61
C TRP A 169 -15.70 8.50 1.01
N THR A 170 -14.43 8.75 0.72
CA THR A 170 -13.95 10.07 0.28
C THR A 170 -13.72 10.16 -1.23
N THR A 171 -13.74 9.04 -1.94
CA THR A 171 -13.58 9.00 -3.41
C THR A 171 -14.92 9.24 -4.12
N GLN A 172 -14.94 10.15 -5.09
CA GLN A 172 -16.11 10.45 -5.94
C GLN A 172 -15.71 10.64 -7.40
N VAL A 173 -16.68 10.41 -8.28
CA VAL A 173 -16.58 10.78 -9.70
C VAL A 173 -17.36 12.06 -9.91
N GLY A 174 -16.67 13.17 -10.18
CA GLY A 174 -17.24 14.45 -10.54
C GLY A 174 -16.82 14.85 -11.95
N ASP A 175 -17.77 15.26 -12.79
CA ASP A 175 -17.54 15.75 -14.17
C ASP A 175 -16.68 14.80 -15.05
N GLY A 176 -16.80 13.48 -14.84
CA GLY A 176 -16.02 12.47 -15.57
C GLY A 176 -14.56 12.35 -15.13
N VAL A 177 -14.21 12.94 -14.00
CA VAL A 177 -12.88 12.87 -13.37
C VAL A 177 -12.99 12.20 -12.00
N CYS A 178 -12.05 11.31 -11.71
CA CYS A 178 -11.96 10.68 -10.40
C CYS A 178 -11.32 11.64 -9.39
N GLN A 179 -12.03 11.93 -8.30
CA GLN A 179 -11.55 12.80 -7.22
C GLN A 179 -11.45 11.98 -5.94
N SER A 180 -10.22 11.77 -5.46
CA SER A 180 -9.95 11.22 -4.15
C SER A 180 -10.03 12.32 -3.09
N PHE A 181 -10.50 12.00 -1.88
CA PHE A 181 -10.65 12.97 -0.76
C PHE A 181 -11.62 14.13 -0.99
N ALA A 182 -12.65 13.95 -1.83
CA ALA A 182 -13.62 14.99 -2.16
C ALA A 182 -14.41 15.55 -0.95
N PHE A 183 -14.50 14.81 0.16
CA PHE A 183 -15.32 15.17 1.34
C PHE A 183 -14.56 15.83 2.50
N TRP A 184 -13.24 16.03 2.41
CA TRP A 184 -12.54 16.69 3.49
C TRP A 184 -12.78 18.19 3.48
N PRO A 185 -13.44 18.75 4.52
CA PRO A 185 -13.82 20.17 4.52
C PRO A 185 -12.65 21.13 4.70
N ASN A 186 -11.46 20.64 5.05
CA ASN A 186 -10.28 21.47 5.31
C ASN A 186 -9.14 21.15 4.33
N SER A 187 -8.71 22.17 3.58
CA SER A 187 -7.56 22.10 2.67
C SER A 187 -6.26 21.61 3.34
N VAL A 188 -6.08 21.86 4.63
CA VAL A 188 -4.92 21.40 5.42
C VAL A 188 -4.88 19.87 5.54
N VAL A 189 -6.05 19.24 5.72
CA VAL A 189 -6.13 17.77 5.81
C VAL A 189 -5.88 17.12 4.44
N GLN A 190 -6.36 17.74 3.35
CA GLN A 190 -6.07 17.29 1.99
C GLN A 190 -4.57 17.29 1.68
N VAL A 191 -3.81 18.27 2.18
CA VAL A 191 -2.36 18.34 2.01
C VAL A 191 -1.66 17.28 2.86
N CYS A 192 -2.05 17.07 4.12
CA CYS A 192 -1.43 16.07 5.01
C CYS A 192 -1.65 14.63 4.56
N VAL A 193 -2.72 14.34 3.82
CA VAL A 193 -3.02 12.97 3.33
C VAL A 193 -2.44 12.71 1.94
N ARG A 194 -2.01 13.75 1.22
CA ARG A 194 -1.31 13.63 -0.08
C ARG A 194 0.21 13.42 0.04
N ILE A 195 0.78 13.45 1.26
CA ILE A 195 2.18 13.16 1.54
C ILE A 195 2.30 11.68 1.91
#